data_7df80c74bd1e774a46184eed643d87fc
#
_entry.id   7df80c74bd1e774a46184eed643d87fc
#
_cell.length_a   1.000
_cell.length_b   1.000
_cell.length_c   1.000
_cell.angle_alpha   90.00
_cell.angle_beta   90.00
_cell.angle_gamma   90.00
#
_symmetry.space_group_name_H-M   'P 1'
#
loop_
_entity.id
_entity.type
_entity.pdbx_description
1 polymer ?
#
loop_
_entity_poly.entity_id
_entity_poly.type
_entity_poly.pdbx_seq_one_letter_code
_entity_poly.pdbx_strand_id
1 'polypeptide(L)'
;NYIEEIREPIVRTNILTPNEYVGSVITLCNNNRGVQKNMEYFGNQVSIVFELPLGGVIIDFFDQIKSITKGFASVEHSLIGFVKSDLTKIDVLINNNKVDALSMIVHKSFSNRKAREIAKNLQKLIPRQMFDVPIQVTLGSKIISRETVKAYRKNVTAKLYGGDVTRKKKLLEKQKEGKKKMKQLGSVSIPQEAFLNYFNSGD
;
A
#
# COMPACT_ATOMS: atom_id res chain seq x y z
N ASN A 1 18.73 -6.04 19.60
CA ASN A 1 17.74 -7.11 19.79
C ASN A 1 17.79 -7.98 18.54
N TYR A 2 18.16 -9.25 18.71
CA TYR A 2 18.11 -10.24 17.62
C TYR A 2 16.71 -10.87 17.63
N ILE A 3 16.06 -10.87 16.45
CA ILE A 3 14.81 -11.59 16.23
C ILE A 3 15.20 -12.96 15.67
N GLU A 4 14.92 -14.02 16.41
CA GLU A 4 15.21 -15.39 15.94
C GLU A 4 14.24 -15.86 14.86
N GLU A 5 12.94 -15.59 15.05
CA GLU A 5 11.94 -15.88 14.05
C GLU A 5 10.72 -14.96 14.17
N ILE A 6 10.01 -14.80 13.07
CA ILE A 6 8.73 -14.08 13.01
C ILE A 6 7.67 -15.10 12.62
N ARG A 7 6.56 -15.12 13.38
CA ARG A 7 5.41 -15.98 13.11
C ARG A 7 4.19 -15.13 12.79
N GLU A 8 3.39 -15.60 11.85
CA GLU A 8 2.10 -14.99 11.53
C GLU A 8 0.94 -15.93 11.94
N PRO A 9 -0.17 -15.38 12.40
CA PRO A 9 -1.36 -16.17 12.70
C PRO A 9 -1.98 -16.71 11.41
N ILE A 10 -2.40 -17.97 11.45
CA ILE A 10 -3.07 -18.66 10.34
C ILE A 10 -4.49 -18.96 10.74
N VAL A 11 -5.42 -18.69 9.84
CA VAL A 11 -6.83 -19.03 9.96
C VAL A 11 -7.17 -20.16 8.99
N ARG A 12 -7.96 -21.11 9.46
CA ARG A 12 -8.63 -22.07 8.61
C ARG A 12 -9.96 -21.46 8.18
N THR A 13 -10.15 -21.38 6.90
CA THR A 13 -11.34 -20.79 6.29
C THR A 13 -12.06 -21.86 5.50
N ASN A 14 -13.33 -22.11 5.83
CA ASN A 14 -14.21 -22.99 5.08
C ASN A 14 -15.15 -22.12 4.23
N ILE A 15 -15.11 -22.31 2.92
CA ILE A 15 -15.86 -21.51 1.95
C ILE A 15 -16.82 -22.44 1.23
N LEU A 16 -18.12 -22.26 1.43
CA LEU A 16 -19.17 -22.94 0.71
C LEU A 16 -19.66 -22.06 -0.43
N THR A 17 -19.58 -22.55 -1.67
CA THR A 17 -19.91 -21.77 -2.87
C THR A 17 -20.50 -22.65 -3.98
N PRO A 18 -21.34 -22.11 -4.87
CA PRO A 18 -21.75 -22.80 -6.09
C PRO A 18 -20.58 -23.16 -6.99
N ASN A 19 -20.70 -24.24 -7.75
CA ASN A 19 -19.65 -24.78 -8.64
C ASN A 19 -19.07 -23.73 -9.60
N GLU A 20 -19.90 -22.82 -10.10
CA GLU A 20 -19.49 -21.79 -11.07
C GLU A 20 -18.45 -20.79 -10.53
N TYR A 21 -18.40 -20.58 -9.20
CA TYR A 21 -17.48 -19.61 -8.57
C TYR A 21 -16.23 -20.25 -7.99
N VAL A 22 -16.09 -21.57 -7.99
CA VAL A 22 -14.96 -22.31 -7.40
C VAL A 22 -13.61 -21.78 -7.90
N GLY A 23 -13.47 -21.63 -9.22
CA GLY A 23 -12.21 -21.13 -9.81
C GLY A 23 -11.81 -19.72 -9.35
N SER A 24 -12.80 -18.82 -9.24
CA SER A 24 -12.58 -17.44 -8.75
C SER A 24 -12.20 -17.42 -7.28
N VAL A 25 -12.84 -18.26 -6.45
CA VAL A 25 -12.55 -18.40 -5.01
C VAL A 25 -11.15 -18.95 -4.81
N ILE A 26 -10.78 -20.02 -5.51
CA ILE A 26 -9.42 -20.60 -5.44
C ILE A 26 -8.37 -19.57 -5.83
N THR A 27 -8.60 -18.82 -6.91
CA THR A 27 -7.68 -17.76 -7.37
C THR A 27 -7.52 -16.68 -6.31
N LEU A 28 -8.61 -16.25 -5.69
CA LEU A 28 -8.57 -15.24 -4.61
C LEU A 28 -7.79 -15.77 -3.39
N CYS A 29 -8.04 -17.00 -2.96
CA CYS A 29 -7.33 -17.62 -1.83
C CYS A 29 -5.82 -17.74 -2.12
N ASN A 30 -5.45 -18.21 -3.31
CA ASN A 30 -4.04 -18.33 -3.73
C ASN A 30 -3.33 -16.98 -3.77
N ASN A 31 -4.01 -15.93 -4.26
CA ASN A 31 -3.47 -14.56 -4.27
C ASN A 31 -3.22 -14.02 -2.84
N ASN A 32 -3.96 -14.51 -1.86
CA ASN A 32 -3.79 -14.21 -0.44
C ASN A 32 -2.88 -15.23 0.29
N ARG A 33 -2.06 -15.99 -0.43
CA ARG A 33 -1.13 -16.99 0.12
C ARG A 33 -1.85 -18.16 0.83
N GLY A 34 -3.08 -18.45 0.42
CA GLY A 34 -3.84 -19.56 0.94
C GLY A 34 -3.26 -20.91 0.48
N VAL A 35 -3.31 -21.88 1.38
CA VAL A 35 -2.98 -23.28 1.10
C VAL A 35 -4.27 -24.08 1.16
N GLN A 36 -4.69 -24.64 0.01
CA GLN A 36 -5.87 -25.49 -0.05
C GLN A 36 -5.62 -26.80 0.73
N LYS A 37 -6.52 -27.15 1.62
CA LYS A 37 -6.45 -28.39 2.44
C LYS A 37 -7.43 -29.43 2.02
N ASN A 38 -8.66 -29.01 1.71
CA ASN A 38 -9.72 -29.93 1.32
C ASN A 38 -10.67 -29.28 0.32
N MET A 39 -11.40 -30.10 -0.42
CA MET A 39 -12.45 -29.68 -1.33
C MET A 39 -13.45 -30.80 -1.50
N GLU A 40 -14.71 -30.53 -1.19
CA GLU A 40 -15.79 -31.53 -1.21
C GLU A 40 -16.99 -30.98 -1.99
N TYR A 41 -17.59 -31.84 -2.79
CA TYR A 41 -18.72 -31.49 -3.64
C TYR A 41 -20.03 -31.99 -3.01
N PHE A 42 -21.01 -31.09 -2.89
CA PHE A 42 -22.36 -31.37 -2.37
C PHE A 42 -23.40 -30.94 -3.42
N GLY A 43 -23.62 -31.78 -4.41
CA GLY A 43 -24.51 -31.45 -5.53
C GLY A 43 -24.02 -30.23 -6.31
N ASN A 44 -24.74 -29.12 -6.24
CA ASN A 44 -24.37 -27.86 -6.95
C ASN A 44 -23.47 -26.91 -6.12
N GLN A 45 -23.11 -27.32 -4.91
CA GLN A 45 -22.24 -26.54 -4.04
C GLN A 45 -20.93 -27.27 -3.77
N VAL A 46 -19.89 -26.50 -3.46
CA VAL A 46 -18.57 -26.99 -3.11
C VAL A 46 -18.13 -26.35 -1.81
N SER A 47 -17.68 -27.15 -0.88
CA SER A 47 -16.99 -26.72 0.33
C SER A 47 -15.49 -26.78 0.08
N ILE A 48 -14.80 -25.65 0.26
CA ILE A 48 -13.36 -25.54 0.04
C ILE A 48 -12.72 -25.06 1.33
N VAL A 49 -11.76 -25.82 1.84
CA VAL A 49 -11.02 -25.49 3.05
C VAL A 49 -9.65 -24.94 2.69
N PHE A 50 -9.37 -23.72 3.11
CA PHE A 50 -8.07 -23.08 2.97
C PHE A 50 -7.48 -22.74 4.34
N GLU A 51 -6.17 -22.78 4.43
CA GLU A 51 -5.40 -22.15 5.49
C GLU A 51 -4.79 -20.86 4.92
N LEU A 52 -5.14 -19.72 5.53
CA LEU A 52 -4.81 -18.38 5.07
C LEU A 52 -4.10 -17.60 6.18
N PRO A 53 -3.08 -16.81 5.87
CA PRO A 53 -2.55 -15.84 6.81
C PRO A 53 -3.64 -14.84 7.23
N LEU A 54 -3.80 -14.62 8.54
CA LEU A 54 -4.84 -13.73 9.06
C LEU A 54 -4.75 -12.30 8.47
N GLY A 55 -3.53 -11.79 8.26
CA GLY A 55 -3.33 -10.48 7.65
C GLY A 55 -3.86 -10.34 6.22
N GLY A 56 -4.04 -11.46 5.50
CA GLY A 56 -4.66 -11.46 4.17
C GLY A 56 -6.20 -11.59 4.22
N VAL A 57 -6.76 -11.89 5.39
CA VAL A 57 -8.21 -12.15 5.56
C VAL A 57 -8.93 -10.99 6.22
N ILE A 58 -8.25 -10.22 7.07
CA ILE A 58 -8.87 -9.14 7.87
C ILE A 58 -9.38 -7.99 6.99
N ILE A 59 -8.67 -7.67 5.92
CA ILE A 59 -8.98 -6.53 5.06
C ILE A 59 -9.51 -7.07 3.73
N ASP A 60 -10.69 -6.64 3.32
CA ASP A 60 -11.31 -6.82 2.00
C ASP A 60 -11.59 -8.27 1.53
N PHE A 61 -11.02 -9.30 2.15
CA PHE A 61 -11.17 -10.68 1.69
C PHE A 61 -12.64 -11.13 1.65
N PHE A 62 -13.40 -10.83 2.70
CA PHE A 62 -14.82 -11.21 2.77
C PHE A 62 -15.65 -10.45 1.76
N ASP A 63 -15.35 -9.17 1.54
CA ASP A 63 -16.06 -8.36 0.55
C ASP A 63 -15.69 -8.76 -0.87
N GLN A 64 -14.44 -9.14 -1.10
CA GLN A 64 -14.01 -9.73 -2.37
C GLN A 64 -14.71 -11.07 -2.64
N ILE A 65 -14.81 -11.96 -1.63
CA ILE A 65 -15.58 -13.23 -1.79
C ILE A 65 -17.03 -12.94 -2.14
N LYS A 66 -17.70 -12.05 -1.42
CA LYS A 66 -19.08 -11.64 -1.73
C LYS A 66 -19.20 -11.10 -3.15
N SER A 67 -18.28 -10.25 -3.55
CA SER A 67 -18.28 -9.64 -4.89
C SER A 67 -18.12 -10.68 -6.00
N ILE A 68 -17.10 -11.55 -5.92
CA ILE A 68 -16.81 -12.55 -6.96
C ILE A 68 -17.85 -13.65 -7.03
N THR A 69 -18.55 -13.93 -5.93
CA THR A 69 -19.60 -14.96 -5.84
C THR A 69 -21.01 -14.37 -5.90
N LYS A 70 -21.15 -13.07 -6.14
CA LYS A 70 -22.43 -12.35 -6.14
C LYS A 70 -23.27 -12.58 -4.87
N GLY A 71 -22.59 -12.79 -3.75
CA GLY A 71 -23.22 -13.07 -2.44
C GLY A 71 -23.63 -14.52 -2.21
N PHE A 72 -23.34 -15.44 -3.13
CA PHE A 72 -23.73 -16.84 -2.99
C PHE A 72 -22.76 -17.71 -2.17
N ALA A 73 -21.63 -17.15 -1.70
CA ALA A 73 -20.72 -17.88 -0.84
C ALA A 73 -21.00 -17.61 0.64
N SER A 74 -20.85 -18.68 1.44
CA SER A 74 -20.78 -18.62 2.90
C SER A 74 -19.34 -18.89 3.35
N VAL A 75 -18.87 -18.15 4.34
CA VAL A 75 -17.48 -18.23 4.81
C VAL A 75 -17.46 -18.37 6.33
N GLU A 76 -16.84 -19.42 6.80
CA GLU A 76 -16.52 -19.64 8.21
C GLU A 76 -15.01 -19.64 8.40
N HIS A 77 -14.53 -19.09 9.49
CA HIS A 77 -13.09 -19.06 9.77
C HIS A 77 -12.80 -19.30 11.25
N SER A 78 -11.67 -19.93 11.52
CA SER A 78 -11.17 -20.17 12.87
C SER A 78 -9.66 -20.04 12.92
N LEU A 79 -9.12 -19.44 13.99
CA LEU A 79 -7.69 -19.36 14.21
C LEU A 79 -7.15 -20.75 14.55
N ILE A 80 -6.11 -21.21 13.85
CA ILE A 80 -5.51 -22.54 14.07
C ILE A 80 -4.12 -22.48 14.70
N GLY A 81 -3.46 -21.32 14.71
CA GLY A 81 -2.16 -21.17 15.32
C GLY A 81 -1.27 -20.16 14.60
N PHE A 82 0.04 -20.27 14.88
CA PHE A 82 1.05 -19.38 14.33
C PHE A 82 2.08 -20.18 13.55
N VAL A 83 2.41 -19.74 12.34
CA VAL A 83 3.39 -20.39 11.47
C VAL A 83 4.53 -19.41 11.17
N LYS A 84 5.75 -19.93 11.11
CA LYS A 84 6.94 -19.14 10.70
C LYS A 84 6.72 -18.57 9.31
N SER A 85 7.00 -17.27 9.17
CA SER A 85 6.77 -16.54 7.93
C SER A 85 7.88 -15.53 7.65
N ASP A 86 8.16 -15.31 6.37
CA ASP A 86 9.15 -14.32 5.91
C ASP A 86 8.52 -12.93 5.87
N LEU A 87 8.23 -12.40 7.06
CA LEU A 87 7.68 -11.06 7.23
C LEU A 87 8.81 -10.03 7.28
N THR A 88 8.54 -8.85 6.76
CA THR A 88 9.47 -7.75 6.76
C THR A 88 8.76 -6.44 7.09
N LYS A 89 9.48 -5.54 7.77
CA LYS A 89 9.00 -4.18 8.02
C LYS A 89 9.30 -3.29 6.84
N ILE A 90 8.30 -2.58 6.35
CA ILE A 90 8.45 -1.47 5.42
C ILE A 90 8.24 -0.16 6.16
N ASP A 91 9.14 0.79 5.92
CA ASP A 91 9.10 2.11 6.51
C ASP A 91 8.75 3.15 5.44
N VAL A 92 8.00 4.17 5.84
CA VAL A 92 7.60 5.28 4.97
C VAL A 92 8.34 6.55 5.40
N LEU A 93 9.00 7.20 4.44
CA LEU A 93 9.66 8.48 4.65
C LEU A 93 8.97 9.55 3.81
N ILE A 94 8.59 10.65 4.45
CA ILE A 94 8.02 11.83 3.80
C ILE A 94 8.98 13.00 4.00
N ASN A 95 9.43 13.60 2.92
CA ASN A 95 10.48 14.62 2.92
C ASN A 95 11.76 14.17 3.65
N ASN A 96 12.14 12.89 3.50
CA ASN A 96 13.25 12.18 4.15
C ASN A 96 13.08 11.95 5.67
N ASN A 97 11.98 12.35 6.26
CA ASN A 97 11.65 12.08 7.66
C ASN A 97 10.82 10.79 7.73
N LYS A 98 11.23 9.88 8.58
CA LYS A 98 10.49 8.64 8.82
C LYS A 98 9.19 8.94 9.56
N VAL A 99 8.09 8.33 9.11
CA VAL A 99 6.77 8.42 9.71
C VAL A 99 6.39 7.04 10.24
N ASP A 100 6.63 6.82 11.53
CA ASP A 100 6.44 5.50 12.13
C ASP A 100 4.97 5.02 12.09
N ALA A 101 4.02 5.95 12.16
CA ALA A 101 2.59 5.63 12.06
C ALA A 101 2.18 5.04 10.69
N LEU A 102 2.99 5.24 9.65
CA LEU A 102 2.76 4.67 8.31
C LEU A 102 3.61 3.42 8.04
N SER A 103 4.44 3.01 9.01
CA SER A 103 5.23 1.79 8.91
C SER A 103 4.33 0.57 9.09
N MET A 104 4.57 -0.50 8.32
CA MET A 104 3.80 -1.73 8.43
C MET A 104 4.66 -2.97 8.25
N ILE A 105 4.15 -4.09 8.74
CA ILE A 105 4.76 -5.41 8.55
C ILE A 105 4.00 -6.11 7.42
N VAL A 106 4.72 -6.58 6.42
CA VAL A 106 4.17 -7.29 5.27
C VAL A 106 4.99 -8.53 4.95
N HIS A 107 4.40 -9.50 4.28
CA HIS A 107 5.16 -10.62 3.75
C HIS A 107 6.09 -10.13 2.62
N LYS A 108 7.32 -10.64 2.59
CA LYS A 108 8.38 -10.20 1.67
C LYS A 108 7.99 -10.28 0.20
N SER A 109 7.22 -11.31 -0.19
CA SER A 109 6.74 -11.45 -1.57
C SER A 109 5.83 -10.27 -2.01
N PHE A 110 5.12 -9.63 -1.08
CA PHE A 110 4.23 -8.51 -1.36
C PHE A 110 4.85 -7.14 -1.14
N SER A 111 6.05 -7.09 -0.54
CA SER A 111 6.69 -5.82 -0.14
C SER A 111 6.81 -4.82 -1.29
N ASN A 112 7.24 -5.26 -2.47
CA ASN A 112 7.40 -4.39 -3.64
C ASN A 112 6.07 -3.86 -4.18
N ARG A 113 5.02 -4.71 -4.20
CA ARG A 113 3.68 -4.33 -4.66
C ARG A 113 3.07 -3.32 -3.69
N LYS A 114 3.06 -3.66 -2.40
CA LYS A 114 2.54 -2.80 -1.33
C LYS A 114 3.29 -1.46 -1.25
N ALA A 115 4.60 -1.47 -1.38
CA ALA A 115 5.38 -0.23 -1.36
C ALA A 115 5.02 0.73 -2.49
N ARG A 116 4.76 0.23 -3.70
CA ARG A 116 4.32 1.06 -4.84
C ARG A 116 2.92 1.61 -4.63
N GLU A 117 2.02 0.78 -4.12
CA GLU A 117 0.65 1.15 -3.79
C GLU A 117 0.63 2.26 -2.74
N ILE A 118 1.34 2.08 -1.63
CA ILE A 118 1.52 3.05 -0.55
C ILE A 118 2.04 4.38 -1.09
N ALA A 119 3.13 4.35 -1.86
CA ALA A 119 3.74 5.57 -2.38
C ALA A 119 2.78 6.35 -3.29
N LYS A 120 2.03 5.66 -4.16
CA LYS A 120 1.02 6.26 -5.05
C LYS A 120 -0.19 6.82 -4.29
N ASN A 121 -0.68 6.09 -3.29
CA ASN A 121 -1.82 6.54 -2.49
C ASN A 121 -1.44 7.78 -1.68
N LEU A 122 -0.30 7.76 -1.00
CA LEU A 122 0.19 8.93 -0.27
C LEU A 122 0.45 10.12 -1.19
N GLN A 123 0.92 9.90 -2.43
CA GLN A 123 1.09 10.97 -3.41
C GLN A 123 -0.23 11.68 -3.74
N LYS A 124 -1.34 10.95 -3.77
CA LYS A 124 -2.68 11.51 -4.03
C LYS A 124 -3.25 12.24 -2.81
N LEU A 125 -2.99 11.71 -1.61
CA LEU A 125 -3.55 12.20 -0.35
C LEU A 125 -2.80 13.42 0.20
N ILE A 126 -1.48 13.51 -0.02
CA ILE A 126 -0.68 14.62 0.48
C ILE A 126 -0.87 15.84 -0.42
N PRO A 127 -1.33 16.98 0.12
CA PRO A 127 -1.55 18.18 -0.67
C PRO A 127 -0.21 18.76 -1.16
N ARG A 128 -0.26 19.40 -2.33
CA ARG A 128 0.91 20.09 -2.87
C ARG A 128 1.39 21.17 -1.91
N GLN A 129 2.71 21.28 -1.78
CA GLN A 129 3.40 22.28 -0.97
C GLN A 129 4.12 23.30 -1.87
N MET A 130 4.77 24.29 -1.26
CA MET A 130 5.61 25.26 -1.99
C MET A 130 6.94 24.66 -2.49
N PHE A 131 7.25 23.42 -2.07
CA PHE A 131 8.42 22.64 -2.49
C PHE A 131 8.01 21.21 -2.82
N ASP A 132 8.87 20.48 -3.54
CA ASP A 132 8.62 19.09 -3.90
C ASP A 132 8.78 18.19 -2.66
N VAL A 133 7.76 17.37 -2.36
CA VAL A 133 7.76 16.45 -1.24
C VAL A 133 8.03 15.03 -1.77
N PRO A 134 9.24 14.49 -1.57
CA PRO A 134 9.51 13.10 -1.88
C PRO A 134 8.85 12.19 -0.85
N ILE A 135 8.18 11.16 -1.34
CA ILE A 135 7.64 10.05 -0.58
C ILE A 135 8.47 8.84 -0.94
N GLN A 136 9.06 8.21 0.04
CA GLN A 136 9.93 7.03 -0.15
C GLN A 136 9.42 5.90 0.73
N VAL A 137 9.39 4.71 0.18
CA VAL A 137 9.06 3.50 0.93
C VAL A 137 10.31 2.61 0.92
N THR A 138 10.76 2.23 2.11
CA THR A 138 12.02 1.52 2.29
C THR A 138 11.81 0.17 2.95
N LEU A 139 12.70 -0.76 2.64
CA LEU A 139 12.86 -2.04 3.30
C LEU A 139 14.25 -2.04 3.93
N GLY A 140 14.31 -1.84 5.25
CA GLY A 140 15.54 -1.50 5.92
C GLY A 140 16.17 -0.21 5.36
N SER A 141 17.40 -0.28 4.87
CA SER A 141 18.09 0.85 4.24
C SER A 141 17.79 1.05 2.75
N LYS A 142 17.14 0.06 2.10
CA LYS A 142 16.92 0.07 0.65
C LYS A 142 15.59 0.74 0.31
N ILE A 143 15.61 1.78 -0.54
CA ILE A 143 14.41 2.38 -1.10
C ILE A 143 13.86 1.44 -2.18
N ILE A 144 12.61 0.97 -2.01
CA ILE A 144 11.93 0.06 -2.95
C ILE A 144 10.85 0.76 -3.78
N SER A 145 10.35 1.91 -3.30
CA SER A 145 9.43 2.75 -4.08
C SER A 145 9.65 4.22 -3.76
N ARG A 146 9.47 5.08 -4.76
CA ARG A 146 9.58 6.54 -4.61
C ARG A 146 8.57 7.23 -5.52
N GLU A 147 7.81 8.15 -4.92
CA GLU A 147 6.94 9.08 -5.61
C GLU A 147 7.25 10.51 -5.15
N THR A 148 6.75 11.50 -5.86
CA THR A 148 6.99 12.90 -5.50
C THR A 148 5.72 13.73 -5.70
N VAL A 149 5.26 14.38 -4.64
CA VAL A 149 4.23 15.42 -4.73
C VAL A 149 4.90 16.69 -5.26
N LYS A 150 4.56 17.07 -6.47
CA LYS A 150 5.16 18.26 -7.12
C LYS A 150 4.71 19.55 -6.44
N ALA A 151 5.66 20.48 -6.24
CA ALA A 151 5.40 21.79 -5.70
C ALA A 151 4.41 22.61 -6.54
N TYR A 152 3.75 23.57 -5.90
CA TYR A 152 3.11 24.65 -6.65
C TYR A 152 4.17 25.43 -7.45
N ARG A 153 3.86 25.73 -8.70
CA ARG A 153 4.74 26.47 -9.60
C ARG A 153 4.09 27.81 -9.97
N LYS A 154 4.69 28.89 -9.49
CA LYS A 154 4.35 30.21 -10.01
C LYS A 154 5.08 30.41 -11.35
N ASN A 155 4.37 30.84 -12.38
CA ASN A 155 5.00 31.17 -13.65
C ASN A 155 5.71 32.53 -13.53
N VAL A 156 6.99 32.51 -13.12
CA VAL A 156 7.80 33.69 -12.92
C VAL A 156 8.28 34.35 -14.23
N THR A 157 8.07 33.64 -15.35
CA THR A 157 8.49 34.10 -16.68
C THR A 157 7.35 34.63 -17.55
N ALA A 158 6.09 34.56 -17.07
CA ALA A 158 4.90 34.93 -17.85
C ALA A 158 4.90 36.39 -18.35
N LYS A 159 5.52 37.31 -17.57
CA LYS A 159 5.59 38.75 -17.92
C LYS A 159 6.79 39.10 -18.75
N LEU A 160 7.66 38.15 -19.10
CA LEU A 160 8.84 38.37 -19.92
C LEU A 160 8.48 38.09 -21.39
N TYR A 161 7.95 39.12 -22.05
CA TYR A 161 7.69 39.09 -23.48
C TYR A 161 9.01 39.37 -24.24
N GLY A 162 9.39 38.44 -25.14
CA GLY A 162 10.58 38.59 -25.98
C GLY A 162 11.88 38.12 -25.32
N GLY A 163 12.62 37.45 -26.01
CA GLY A 163 14.03 37.11 -26.21
C GLY A 163 15.06 37.08 -25.08
N ASP A 164 14.89 37.63 -23.89
CA ASP A 164 15.94 37.60 -22.85
C ASP A 164 16.02 36.26 -22.12
N VAL A 165 16.71 35.31 -22.75
CA VAL A 165 16.96 33.98 -22.23
C VAL A 165 17.74 34.02 -20.91
N THR A 166 18.65 34.96 -20.75
CA THR A 166 19.50 35.10 -19.56
C THR A 166 18.67 35.48 -18.33
N ARG A 167 17.78 36.47 -18.50
CA ARG A 167 16.85 36.89 -17.43
C ARG A 167 15.87 35.79 -17.03
N LYS A 168 15.35 35.05 -18.02
CA LYS A 168 14.50 33.88 -17.76
C LYS A 168 15.23 32.82 -16.93
N LYS A 169 16.47 32.47 -17.29
CA LYS A 169 17.31 31.54 -16.53
C LYS A 169 17.52 31.99 -15.09
N LYS A 170 17.96 33.25 -14.88
CA LYS A 170 18.17 33.79 -13.52
C LYS A 170 16.92 33.76 -12.64
N LEU A 171 15.74 34.05 -13.20
CA LEU A 171 14.48 33.95 -12.43
C LEU A 171 14.11 32.51 -12.06
N LEU A 172 14.31 31.56 -12.97
CA LEU A 172 14.08 30.14 -12.71
C LEU A 172 15.07 29.59 -11.66
N GLU A 173 16.34 30.01 -11.72
CA GLU A 173 17.35 29.65 -10.71
C GLU A 173 16.99 30.18 -9.32
N LYS A 174 16.64 31.47 -9.21
CA LYS A 174 16.16 32.05 -7.94
C LYS A 174 14.94 31.33 -7.40
N GLN A 175 13.99 30.94 -8.26
CA GLN A 175 12.84 30.14 -7.84
C GLN A 175 13.27 28.77 -7.32
N LYS A 176 14.23 28.11 -7.99
CA LYS A 176 14.78 26.79 -7.57
C LYS A 176 15.49 26.89 -6.23
N GLU A 177 16.33 27.92 -6.03
CA GLU A 177 17.01 28.16 -4.75
C GLU A 177 16.03 28.46 -3.62
N GLY A 178 15.02 29.30 -3.85
CA GLY A 178 13.96 29.59 -2.89
C GLY A 178 13.23 28.33 -2.45
N LYS A 179 12.87 27.46 -3.39
CA LYS A 179 12.25 26.15 -3.10
C LYS A 179 13.18 25.24 -2.29
N LYS A 180 14.49 25.23 -2.60
CA LYS A 180 15.47 24.45 -1.84
C LYS A 180 15.56 24.92 -0.39
N LYS A 181 15.58 26.23 -0.14
CA LYS A 181 15.55 26.80 1.21
C LYS A 181 14.26 26.46 1.95
N MET A 182 13.10 26.62 1.30
CA MET A 182 11.81 26.25 1.90
C MET A 182 11.73 24.78 2.24
N LYS A 183 12.30 23.89 1.44
CA LYS A 183 12.36 22.46 1.72
C LYS A 183 13.16 22.12 2.97
N GLN A 184 14.23 22.87 3.26
CA GLN A 184 15.07 22.67 4.44
C GLN A 184 14.39 23.15 5.74
N LEU A 185 13.57 24.21 5.65
CA LEU A 185 12.91 24.84 6.80
C LEU A 185 11.47 24.36 7.01
N GLY A 186 10.83 23.84 5.96
CA GLY A 186 9.42 23.46 5.98
C GLY A 186 9.16 22.07 6.57
N SER A 187 8.27 21.99 7.54
CA SER A 187 7.65 20.74 7.94
C SER A 187 6.51 20.38 6.98
N VAL A 188 6.40 19.11 6.62
CA VAL A 188 5.28 18.62 5.82
C VAL A 188 4.16 18.24 6.78
N SER A 189 3.05 18.98 6.75
CA SER A 189 1.84 18.59 7.47
C SER A 189 1.16 17.45 6.69
N ILE A 190 0.96 16.33 7.33
CA ILE A 190 0.20 15.21 6.80
C ILE A 190 -1.22 15.36 7.35
N PRO A 191 -2.25 15.55 6.50
CA PRO A 191 -3.62 15.64 6.97
C PRO A 191 -4.04 14.36 7.70
N GLN A 192 -4.87 14.49 8.72
CA GLN A 192 -5.39 13.33 9.46
C GLN A 192 -6.15 12.36 8.54
N GLU A 193 -6.87 12.90 7.57
CA GLU A 193 -7.56 12.14 6.52
C GLU A 193 -6.60 11.25 5.71
N ALA A 194 -5.35 11.68 5.51
CA ALA A 194 -4.36 10.87 4.80
C ALA A 194 -4.00 9.60 5.58
N PHE A 195 -4.00 9.64 6.91
CA PHE A 195 -3.82 8.44 7.74
C PHE A 195 -5.03 7.52 7.66
N LEU A 196 -6.24 8.06 7.80
CA LEU A 196 -7.48 7.28 7.74
C LEU A 196 -7.64 6.61 6.37
N ASN A 197 -7.49 7.38 5.29
CA ASN A 197 -7.59 6.87 3.93
C ASN A 197 -6.44 5.92 3.55
N TYR A 198 -5.27 6.06 4.19
CA TYR A 198 -4.15 5.16 3.98
C TYR A 198 -4.48 3.71 4.42
N PHE A 199 -5.19 3.55 5.52
CA PHE A 199 -5.62 2.24 6.02
C PHE A 199 -6.88 1.72 5.31
N ASN A 200 -7.72 2.61 4.78
CA ASN A 200 -8.97 2.26 4.09
C ASN A 200 -8.80 2.10 2.57
N SER A 201 -7.65 2.46 2.00
CA SER A 201 -7.40 2.32 0.56
C SER A 201 -6.96 0.89 0.19
N GLY A 202 -7.77 -0.07 0.56
CA GLY A 202 -7.70 -1.46 0.11
C GLY A 202 -8.53 -1.74 -1.15
N ASP A 203 -9.15 -0.71 -1.76
CA ASP A 203 -9.94 -0.79 -2.99
C ASP A 203 -9.09 -0.60 -4.26
#